data_f2064257bae57dc33ee303ddaf20f75d
#
_entry.id   f2064257bae57dc33ee303ddaf20f75d
#
_cell.length_a   1.000
_cell.length_b   1.000
_cell.length_c   1.000
_cell.angle_alpha   90.00
_cell.angle_beta   90.00
_cell.angle_gamma   90.00
#
_symmetry.space_group_name_H-M   'P 1'
#
loop_
_entity.id
_entity.type
_entity.pdbx_description
1 polymer ?
#
loop_
_entity_poly.entity_id
_entity_poly.type
_entity_poly.pdbx_seq_one_letter_code
_entity_poly.pdbx_strand_id
1 'polypeptide(L)'
;QKKNLNFIFEGKAQLKPFYFDGKLLIKDKKIDLIIDNFLSKLYLYDENFVGNLNGILKIKFDELDNKLLKNGEINLVISEKKIIFNEANFNLGKIGSIKTDIKFTENNGTTRFISKNKLDIKNHIEFAKTFQVGSKKAKDIEEIYFDLEKDLGSSDLILKNVKINSSGNFTNTDGIF
;
A
#
# COMPACT_ATOMS: atom_id res chain seq x y z
N GLN A 1 9.68 13.47 21.41
CA GLN A 1 8.25 13.83 21.36
C GLN A 1 7.50 12.70 20.64
N LYS A 2 6.60 12.00 21.33
CA LYS A 2 5.66 11.07 20.68
C LYS A 2 4.74 11.91 19.79
N LYS A 3 4.88 11.79 18.47
CA LYS A 3 3.90 12.36 17.54
C LYS A 3 2.67 11.47 17.57
N ASN A 4 1.57 11.98 18.11
CA ASN A 4 0.28 11.31 18.08
C ASN A 4 -0.27 11.38 16.63
N LEU A 5 -0.70 10.25 16.10
CA LEU A 5 -1.43 10.18 14.82
C LEU A 5 -2.78 10.89 14.98
N ASN A 6 -3.06 11.85 14.10
CA ASN A 6 -4.38 12.47 14.00
C ASN A 6 -5.28 11.66 13.09
N PHE A 7 -6.34 11.09 13.66
CA PHE A 7 -7.31 10.31 12.88
C PHE A 7 -8.75 10.59 13.32
N ILE A 8 -9.68 10.32 12.41
CA ILE A 8 -11.12 10.28 12.69
C ILE A 8 -11.58 8.86 12.38
N PHE A 9 -12.29 8.25 13.31
CA PHE A 9 -12.92 6.94 13.14
C PHE A 9 -14.44 7.11 13.09
N GLU A 10 -15.04 6.49 12.09
CA GLU A 10 -16.49 6.36 11.92
C GLU A 10 -16.83 4.91 11.64
N GLY A 11 -17.90 4.38 12.24
CA GLY A 11 -18.23 2.99 11.99
C GLY A 11 -19.48 2.53 12.72
N LYS A 12 -19.87 1.29 12.42
CA LYS A 12 -20.96 0.57 13.05
C LYS A 12 -20.41 -0.72 13.65
N ALA A 13 -20.90 -1.10 14.81
CA ALA A 13 -20.57 -2.36 15.45
C ALA A 13 -21.84 -3.13 15.79
N GLN A 14 -21.84 -4.42 15.49
CA GLN A 14 -22.83 -5.39 15.93
C GLN A 14 -22.20 -6.23 17.06
N LEU A 15 -22.92 -6.42 18.16
CA LEU A 15 -22.35 -7.04 19.35
C LEU A 15 -22.48 -8.56 19.39
N LYS A 16 -23.43 -9.14 18.66
CA LYS A 16 -23.70 -10.60 18.67
C LYS A 16 -24.10 -11.11 17.28
N PRO A 17 -23.19 -11.82 16.55
CA PRO A 17 -21.75 -11.94 16.82
C PRO A 17 -21.06 -10.59 16.71
N PHE A 18 -19.88 -10.44 17.33
CA PHE A 18 -19.19 -9.16 17.24
C PHE A 18 -18.64 -8.95 15.82
N TYR A 19 -19.10 -7.90 15.18
CA TYR A 19 -18.70 -7.48 13.85
C TYR A 19 -18.66 -5.97 13.77
N PHE A 20 -17.65 -5.41 13.11
CA PHE A 20 -17.60 -3.97 12.84
C PHE A 20 -17.39 -3.67 11.37
N ASP A 21 -17.94 -2.55 10.93
CA ASP A 21 -17.70 -1.92 9.64
C ASP A 21 -17.28 -0.49 9.91
N GLY A 22 -16.00 -0.20 9.66
CA GLY A 22 -15.39 1.05 10.06
C GLY A 22 -14.61 1.74 8.95
N LYS A 23 -14.53 3.05 9.07
CA LYS A 23 -13.72 3.93 8.24
C LYS A 23 -12.82 4.76 9.14
N LEU A 24 -11.53 4.68 8.87
CA LEU A 24 -10.49 5.45 9.54
C LEU A 24 -9.93 6.49 8.57
N LEU A 25 -10.12 7.75 8.89
CA LEU A 25 -9.50 8.84 8.15
C LEU A 25 -8.23 9.27 8.88
N ILE A 26 -7.08 9.08 8.25
CA ILE A 26 -5.78 9.53 8.77
C ILE A 26 -5.46 10.89 8.17
N LYS A 27 -5.30 11.88 9.05
CA LYS A 27 -4.96 13.27 8.69
C LYS A 27 -3.46 13.53 8.71
N ASP A 28 -2.67 12.55 9.14
CA ASP A 28 -1.22 12.69 9.15
C ASP A 28 -0.67 12.54 7.75
N LYS A 29 0.22 13.47 7.36
CA LYS A 29 0.72 13.56 5.99
C LYS A 29 1.93 12.68 5.72
N LYS A 30 2.58 12.12 6.75
CA LYS A 30 3.84 11.37 6.62
C LYS A 30 3.59 9.88 6.46
N ILE A 31 3.73 9.39 5.24
CA ILE A 31 3.51 7.99 4.90
C ILE A 31 4.42 7.02 5.67
N ASP A 32 5.66 7.40 5.93
CA ASP A 32 6.61 6.57 6.68
C ASP A 32 6.11 6.27 8.09
N LEU A 33 5.54 7.29 8.78
CA LEU A 33 4.93 7.10 10.09
C LEU A 33 3.71 6.18 10.05
N ILE A 34 2.97 6.21 8.96
CA ILE A 34 1.79 5.37 8.76
C ILE A 34 2.20 3.92 8.58
N ILE A 35 3.17 3.66 7.70
CA ILE A 35 3.65 2.30 7.44
C ILE A 35 4.33 1.71 8.67
N ASP A 36 5.31 2.41 9.23
CA ASP A 36 6.16 1.87 10.30
C ASP A 36 5.45 1.82 11.67
N ASN A 37 4.58 2.78 11.97
CA ASN A 37 3.95 2.85 13.29
C ASN A 37 2.50 2.34 13.34
N PHE A 38 1.80 2.34 12.20
CA PHE A 38 0.41 1.93 12.16
C PHE A 38 0.22 0.55 11.51
N LEU A 39 0.59 0.40 10.25
CA LEU A 39 0.35 -0.86 9.52
C LEU A 39 1.21 -2.01 10.06
N SER A 40 2.47 -1.75 10.39
CA SER A 40 3.33 -2.76 11.00
C SER A 40 2.84 -3.18 12.37
N LYS A 41 2.37 -2.22 13.19
CA LYS A 41 1.80 -2.55 14.50
C LYS A 41 0.45 -3.25 14.41
N LEU A 42 -0.40 -2.90 13.45
CA LEU A 42 -1.64 -3.65 13.21
C LEU A 42 -1.35 -5.11 12.91
N TYR A 43 -0.29 -5.38 12.14
CA TYR A 43 0.10 -6.75 11.83
C TYR A 43 0.75 -7.46 13.02
N LEU A 44 1.59 -6.76 13.79
CA LEU A 44 2.29 -7.29 14.96
C LEU A 44 1.41 -7.33 16.22
N TYR A 45 0.24 -6.68 16.22
CA TYR A 45 -0.74 -6.81 17.28
C TYR A 45 -1.38 -8.20 17.21
N ASP A 46 -0.78 -9.01 17.98
CA ASP A 46 -0.94 -10.39 18.32
C ASP A 46 -2.40 -10.88 18.35
N GLU A 47 -2.55 -12.17 18.15
CA GLU A 47 -3.75 -12.99 18.23
C GLU A 47 -4.67 -12.62 19.43
N ASN A 48 -4.12 -12.11 20.52
CA ASN A 48 -4.87 -11.72 21.71
C ASN A 48 -5.72 -10.46 21.53
N PHE A 49 -5.30 -9.49 20.73
CA PHE A 49 -6.06 -8.26 20.48
C PHE A 49 -7.14 -8.48 19.41
N VAL A 50 -6.81 -9.26 18.38
CA VAL A 50 -7.71 -9.51 17.25
C VAL A 50 -8.63 -10.72 17.49
N GLY A 51 -8.40 -11.46 18.59
CA GLY A 51 -8.93 -12.79 18.84
C GLY A 51 -10.43 -12.97 18.69
N ASN A 52 -11.22 -11.95 18.93
CA ASN A 52 -12.69 -11.98 18.80
C ASN A 52 -13.23 -10.87 17.90
N LEU A 53 -12.35 -10.15 17.19
CA LEU A 53 -12.74 -9.09 16.28
C LEU A 53 -12.98 -9.67 14.88
N ASN A 54 -14.14 -9.38 14.32
CA ASN A 54 -14.40 -9.59 12.91
C ASN A 54 -14.92 -8.28 12.31
N GLY A 55 -14.51 -7.96 11.10
CA GLY A 55 -14.98 -6.74 10.48
C GLY A 55 -14.19 -6.29 9.26
N ILE A 56 -14.60 -5.17 8.75
CA ILE A 56 -13.95 -4.48 7.64
C ILE A 56 -13.51 -3.11 8.13
N LEU A 57 -12.30 -2.70 7.79
CA LEU A 57 -11.78 -1.38 8.06
C LEU A 57 -11.24 -0.75 6.77
N LYS A 58 -11.86 0.35 6.36
CA LYS A 58 -11.37 1.19 5.27
C LYS A 58 -10.53 2.33 5.85
N ILE A 59 -9.24 2.37 5.53
CA ILE A 59 -8.34 3.43 5.93
C ILE A 59 -8.17 4.39 4.77
N LYS A 60 -8.44 5.66 4.98
CA LYS A 60 -8.27 6.74 3.99
C LYS A 60 -7.19 7.71 4.40
N PHE A 61 -6.45 8.15 3.41
CA PHE A 61 -5.42 9.18 3.49
C PHE A 61 -5.81 10.30 2.51
N ASP A 62 -6.31 11.42 3.02
CA ASP A 62 -6.80 12.50 2.14
C ASP A 62 -5.65 13.30 1.50
N GLU A 63 -4.55 13.44 2.24
CA GLU A 63 -3.38 14.17 1.77
C GLU A 63 -2.11 13.55 2.35
N LEU A 64 -1.16 13.20 1.48
CA LEU A 64 0.14 12.65 1.86
C LEU A 64 1.25 13.64 1.52
N ASP A 65 2.14 13.89 2.48
CA ASP A 65 3.36 14.68 2.28
C ASP A 65 4.42 13.79 1.63
N ASN A 66 4.14 13.45 0.36
CA ASN A 66 5.01 12.62 -0.45
C ASN A 66 5.08 13.19 -1.87
N LYS A 67 6.24 13.08 -2.51
CA LYS A 67 6.42 13.61 -3.88
C LYS A 67 5.54 12.88 -4.89
N LEU A 68 5.32 11.58 -4.71
CA LEU A 68 4.58 10.72 -5.62
C LEU A 68 3.14 10.50 -5.16
N LEU A 69 2.95 9.99 -3.95
CA LEU A 69 1.64 9.64 -3.41
C LEU A 69 0.93 10.90 -2.89
N LYS A 70 -0.28 11.16 -3.37
CA LYS A 70 -1.07 12.35 -2.99
C LYS A 70 -2.14 12.03 -1.98
N ASN A 71 -2.90 10.99 -2.24
CA ASN A 71 -3.93 10.46 -1.36
C ASN A 71 -4.10 8.97 -1.65
N GLY A 72 -4.89 8.28 -0.87
CA GLY A 72 -5.15 6.87 -1.10
C GLY A 72 -6.09 6.24 -0.09
N GLU A 73 -6.29 4.94 -0.27
CA GLU A 73 -7.06 4.13 0.66
C GLU A 73 -6.50 2.70 0.74
N ILE A 74 -6.67 2.08 1.90
CA ILE A 74 -6.35 0.68 2.16
C ILE A 74 -7.58 0.00 2.74
N ASN A 75 -7.97 -1.15 2.20
CA ASN A 75 -9.05 -1.95 2.71
C ASN A 75 -8.50 -3.14 3.50
N LEU A 76 -8.92 -3.27 4.75
CA LEU A 76 -8.56 -4.35 5.65
C LEU A 76 -9.78 -5.21 5.95
N VAL A 77 -9.58 -6.51 6.00
CA VAL A 77 -10.55 -7.47 6.56
C VAL A 77 -9.91 -8.09 7.80
N ILE A 78 -10.63 -8.04 8.92
CA ILE A 78 -10.25 -8.70 10.16
C ILE A 78 -11.18 -9.89 10.32
N SER A 79 -10.62 -11.08 10.30
CA SER A 79 -11.36 -12.34 10.40
C SER A 79 -10.48 -13.43 10.96
N GLU A 80 -11.06 -14.28 11.83
CA GLU A 80 -10.39 -15.46 12.37
C GLU A 80 -9.00 -15.17 12.96
N LYS A 81 -8.90 -14.09 13.74
CA LYS A 81 -7.63 -13.64 14.36
C LYS A 81 -6.57 -13.16 13.37
N LYS A 82 -6.94 -12.87 12.12
CA LYS A 82 -6.02 -12.42 11.09
C LYS A 82 -6.44 -11.05 10.55
N ILE A 83 -5.44 -10.25 10.22
CA ILE A 83 -5.62 -9.02 9.48
C ILE A 83 -5.17 -9.26 8.04
N ILE A 84 -6.10 -9.09 7.12
CA ILE A 84 -5.87 -9.28 5.69
C ILE A 84 -5.95 -7.92 5.03
N PHE A 85 -4.87 -7.49 4.39
CA PHE A 85 -4.85 -6.30 3.54
C PHE A 85 -5.41 -6.71 2.17
N ASN A 86 -6.60 -6.26 1.87
CA ASN A 86 -7.31 -6.74 0.69
C ASN A 86 -6.83 -6.01 -0.57
N GLU A 87 -6.88 -4.69 -0.55
CA GLU A 87 -6.48 -3.85 -1.68
C GLU A 87 -6.12 -2.47 -1.16
N ALA A 88 -5.06 -1.89 -1.71
CA ALA A 88 -4.71 -0.51 -1.49
C ALA A 88 -4.66 0.24 -2.84
N ASN A 89 -5.21 1.44 -2.86
CA ASN A 89 -5.23 2.30 -4.03
C ASN A 89 -4.65 3.66 -3.68
N PHE A 90 -3.68 4.12 -4.44
CA PHE A 90 -3.06 5.44 -4.23
C PHE A 90 -3.08 6.25 -5.51
N ASN A 91 -3.33 7.54 -5.36
CA ASN A 91 -3.29 8.52 -6.43
C ASN A 91 -1.89 9.13 -6.52
N LEU A 92 -1.33 9.14 -7.72
CA LEU A 92 -0.02 9.72 -8.05
C LEU A 92 -0.16 11.11 -8.71
N GLY A 93 -1.28 11.79 -8.49
CA GLY A 93 -1.55 13.09 -9.09
C GLY A 93 -1.72 13.00 -10.60
N LYS A 94 -0.94 13.80 -11.33
CA LYS A 94 -1.03 13.84 -12.80
C LYS A 94 -0.49 12.57 -13.48
N ILE A 95 0.37 11.81 -12.81
CA ILE A 95 0.99 10.61 -13.39
C ILE A 95 -0.05 9.52 -13.62
N GLY A 96 -0.89 9.25 -12.63
CA GLY A 96 -1.88 8.19 -12.67
C GLY A 96 -2.23 7.64 -11.29
N SER A 97 -2.32 6.33 -11.16
CA SER A 97 -2.66 5.65 -9.90
C SER A 97 -1.89 4.36 -9.75
N ILE A 98 -1.71 3.92 -8.52
CA ILE A 98 -1.14 2.62 -8.20
C ILE A 98 -2.14 1.80 -7.38
N LYS A 99 -2.37 0.57 -7.80
CA LYS A 99 -3.07 -0.46 -7.05
C LYS A 99 -2.05 -1.40 -6.43
N THR A 100 -2.28 -1.79 -5.19
CA THR A 100 -1.30 -2.55 -4.41
C THR A 100 -2.02 -3.63 -3.60
N ASP A 101 -1.62 -4.87 -3.77
CA ASP A 101 -1.97 -5.97 -2.88
C ASP A 101 -0.86 -6.13 -1.85
N ILE A 102 -1.21 -5.99 -0.58
CA ILE A 102 -0.25 -6.01 0.53
C ILE A 102 -0.38 -7.34 1.28
N LYS A 103 0.76 -7.98 1.56
CA LYS A 103 0.83 -9.17 2.39
C LYS A 103 2.00 -9.07 3.37
N PHE A 104 1.77 -9.50 4.59
CA PHE A 104 2.84 -9.74 5.54
C PHE A 104 3.03 -11.26 5.71
N THR A 105 4.27 -11.67 5.86
CA THR A 105 4.65 -13.05 6.13
C THR A 105 5.67 -13.08 7.25
N GLU A 106 5.64 -14.12 8.06
CA GLU A 106 6.64 -14.35 9.08
C GLU A 106 7.53 -15.53 8.67
N ASN A 107 8.83 -15.36 8.76
CA ASN A 107 9.79 -16.41 8.51
C ASN A 107 10.96 -16.27 9.48
N ASN A 108 11.19 -17.31 10.30
CA ASN A 108 12.28 -17.35 11.29
C ASN A 108 12.33 -16.11 12.22
N GLY A 109 11.15 -15.66 12.70
CA GLY A 109 11.05 -14.50 13.58
C GLY A 109 11.25 -13.14 12.90
N THR A 110 11.37 -13.13 11.58
CA THR A 110 11.44 -11.88 10.79
C THR A 110 10.14 -11.69 10.03
N THR A 111 9.47 -10.57 10.27
CA THR A 111 8.29 -10.19 9.50
C THR A 111 8.70 -9.53 8.19
N ARG A 112 8.16 -10.05 7.09
CA ARG A 112 8.40 -9.52 5.74
C ARG A 112 7.14 -8.90 5.19
N PHE A 113 7.26 -7.66 4.73
CA PHE A 113 6.30 -6.97 3.90
C PHE A 113 6.49 -7.38 2.43
N ILE A 114 5.41 -7.72 1.76
CA ILE A 114 5.38 -8.03 0.32
C ILE A 114 4.25 -7.24 -0.29
N SER A 115 4.50 -6.56 -1.40
CA SER A 115 3.44 -5.92 -2.17
C SER A 115 3.54 -6.24 -3.65
N LYS A 116 2.38 -6.51 -4.26
CA LYS A 116 2.22 -6.64 -5.71
C LYS A 116 1.55 -5.39 -6.23
N ASN A 117 2.21 -4.71 -7.14
CA ASN A 117 1.84 -3.35 -7.54
C ASN A 117 1.50 -3.31 -9.02
N LYS A 118 0.47 -2.55 -9.34
CA LYS A 118 0.10 -2.17 -10.70
C LYS A 118 0.04 -0.65 -10.77
N LEU A 119 0.93 -0.05 -11.53
CA LEU A 119 0.94 1.38 -11.83
C LEU A 119 0.21 1.61 -13.15
N ASP A 120 -0.90 2.34 -13.13
CA ASP A 120 -1.64 2.80 -14.30
C ASP A 120 -1.18 4.22 -14.67
N ILE A 121 -0.61 4.42 -15.86
CA ILE A 121 -0.04 5.68 -16.33
C ILE A 121 -1.08 6.42 -17.16
N LYS A 122 -1.50 7.61 -16.70
CA LYS A 122 -2.43 8.49 -17.40
C LYS A 122 -1.74 9.60 -18.18
N ASN A 123 -0.56 10.01 -17.72
CA ASN A 123 0.21 11.09 -18.34
C ASN A 123 1.67 10.70 -18.49
N HIS A 124 2.04 10.31 -19.70
CA HIS A 124 3.38 9.83 -20.04
C HIS A 124 4.46 10.92 -19.90
N ILE A 125 4.11 12.20 -20.10
CA ILE A 125 5.04 13.31 -19.96
C ILE A 125 5.43 13.50 -18.51
N GLU A 126 4.43 13.52 -17.62
CA GLU A 126 4.66 13.64 -16.18
C GLU A 126 5.36 12.41 -15.62
N PHE A 127 5.03 11.23 -16.13
CA PHE A 127 5.72 9.97 -15.79
C PHE A 127 7.20 10.05 -16.19
N ALA A 128 7.49 10.38 -17.46
CA ALA A 128 8.86 10.49 -17.97
C ALA A 128 9.70 11.50 -17.17
N LYS A 129 9.12 12.66 -16.86
CA LYS A 129 9.76 13.70 -16.07
C LYS A 129 10.05 13.24 -14.63
N THR A 130 9.08 12.60 -13.99
CA THR A 130 9.19 12.21 -12.57
C THR A 130 10.18 11.07 -12.37
N PHE A 131 10.15 10.08 -13.26
CA PHE A 131 11.01 8.89 -13.16
C PHE A 131 12.27 8.98 -14.02
N GLN A 132 12.52 10.12 -14.65
CA GLN A 132 13.68 10.37 -15.50
C GLN A 132 13.84 9.36 -16.66
N VAL A 133 12.71 8.87 -17.15
CA VAL A 133 12.65 7.95 -18.30
C VAL A 133 12.65 8.76 -19.60
N GLY A 134 13.38 8.31 -20.61
CA GLY A 134 13.38 9.00 -21.91
C GLY A 134 11.97 9.11 -22.50
N SER A 135 11.56 10.30 -22.89
CA SER A 135 10.18 10.62 -23.32
C SER A 135 9.69 9.74 -24.49
N LYS A 136 10.58 9.34 -25.40
CA LYS A 136 10.24 8.42 -26.50
C LYS A 136 9.85 7.03 -26.01
N LYS A 137 10.55 6.52 -24.99
CA LYS A 137 10.26 5.21 -24.37
C LYS A 137 9.01 5.27 -23.48
N ALA A 138 8.83 6.38 -22.78
CA ALA A 138 7.69 6.55 -21.87
C ALA A 138 6.35 6.67 -22.59
N LYS A 139 6.35 7.14 -23.86
CA LYS A 139 5.12 7.42 -24.62
C LYS A 139 4.18 6.22 -24.79
N ASP A 140 4.75 5.03 -24.89
CA ASP A 140 4.01 3.81 -25.18
C ASP A 140 3.73 2.97 -23.91
N ILE A 141 4.22 3.40 -22.72
CA ILE A 141 4.04 2.66 -21.48
C ILE A 141 2.68 3.02 -20.87
N GLU A 142 1.78 2.06 -20.79
CA GLU A 142 0.43 2.20 -20.22
C GLU A 142 0.38 1.73 -18.76
N GLU A 143 1.05 0.62 -18.47
CA GLU A 143 1.02 -0.03 -17.18
C GLU A 143 2.40 -0.58 -16.80
N ILE A 144 2.71 -0.56 -15.52
CA ILE A 144 3.89 -1.23 -14.96
C ILE A 144 3.46 -2.09 -13.79
N TYR A 145 3.85 -3.36 -13.82
CA TYR A 145 3.68 -4.31 -12.72
C TYR A 145 5.02 -4.54 -12.05
N PHE A 146 5.05 -4.58 -10.72
CA PHE A 146 6.26 -4.88 -9.96
C PHE A 146 5.92 -5.35 -8.56
N ASP A 147 6.80 -6.18 -8.01
CA ASP A 147 6.72 -6.62 -6.62
C ASP A 147 7.77 -5.88 -5.78
N LEU A 148 7.39 -5.50 -4.56
CA LEU A 148 8.30 -4.98 -3.55
C LEU A 148 8.33 -5.91 -2.36
N GLU A 149 9.53 -6.18 -1.84
CA GLU A 149 9.73 -6.94 -0.61
C GLU A 149 10.62 -6.15 0.33
N LYS A 150 10.30 -6.18 1.62
CA LYS A 150 11.09 -5.55 2.68
C LYS A 150 10.99 -6.36 3.95
N ASP A 151 12.10 -6.75 4.54
CA ASP A 151 12.13 -7.26 5.90
C ASP A 151 11.93 -6.10 6.88
N LEU A 152 10.95 -6.20 7.80
CA LEU A 152 10.72 -5.16 8.79
C LEU A 152 11.96 -5.03 9.68
N GLY A 153 12.40 -3.78 9.87
CA GLY A 153 13.65 -3.50 10.58
C GLY A 153 14.89 -3.38 9.67
N SER A 154 14.81 -3.82 8.40
CA SER A 154 15.84 -3.57 7.40
C SER A 154 15.61 -2.24 6.67
N SER A 155 16.69 -1.60 6.21
CA SER A 155 16.60 -0.47 5.28
C SER A 155 16.37 -0.91 3.83
N ASP A 156 16.59 -2.19 3.53
CA ASP A 156 16.64 -2.70 2.16
C ASP A 156 15.24 -2.96 1.62
N LEU A 157 14.96 -2.37 0.46
CA LEU A 157 13.75 -2.58 -0.32
C LEU A 157 14.15 -3.31 -1.60
N ILE A 158 13.57 -4.49 -1.82
CA ILE A 158 13.88 -5.34 -2.97
C ILE A 158 12.76 -5.19 -4.00
N LEU A 159 13.13 -4.78 -5.21
CA LEU A 159 12.24 -4.72 -6.37
C LEU A 159 12.38 -6.00 -7.19
N LYS A 160 11.26 -6.65 -7.53
CA LYS A 160 11.21 -7.90 -8.31
C LYS A 160 10.10 -7.88 -9.35
N ASN A 161 10.17 -8.82 -10.28
CA ASN A 161 9.11 -9.16 -11.24
C ASN A 161 8.57 -7.95 -12.02
N VAL A 162 9.46 -7.06 -12.46
CA VAL A 162 9.06 -5.85 -13.21
C VAL A 162 8.60 -6.25 -14.61
N LYS A 163 7.35 -5.90 -14.94
CA LYS A 163 6.74 -6.09 -16.26
C LYS A 163 6.17 -4.77 -16.76
N ILE A 164 6.46 -4.43 -17.98
CA ILE A 164 5.99 -3.21 -18.62
C ILE A 164 5.01 -3.60 -19.73
N ASN A 165 3.83 -3.03 -19.71
CA ASN A 165 2.85 -3.10 -20.78
C ASN A 165 2.97 -1.83 -21.64
N SER A 166 3.32 -2.02 -22.90
CA SER A 166 3.42 -0.96 -23.88
C SER A 166 2.54 -1.32 -25.09
N SER A 167 1.46 -0.57 -25.29
CA SER A 167 0.54 -0.75 -26.44
C SER A 167 0.08 -2.21 -26.62
N GLY A 168 -0.24 -2.87 -25.50
CA GLY A 168 -0.71 -4.26 -25.49
C GLY A 168 0.37 -5.35 -25.52
N ASN A 169 1.65 -4.98 -25.53
CA ASN A 169 2.78 -5.92 -25.46
C ASN A 169 3.44 -5.90 -24.08
N PHE A 170 3.55 -7.07 -23.46
CA PHE A 170 4.27 -7.23 -22.20
C PHE A 170 5.75 -7.52 -22.43
N THR A 171 6.62 -6.74 -21.86
CA THR A 171 8.05 -7.01 -21.76
C THR A 171 8.44 -7.27 -20.30
N ASN A 172 9.10 -8.42 -20.07
CA ASN A 172 9.72 -8.69 -18.77
C ASN A 172 11.09 -8.03 -18.76
N THR A 173 11.34 -7.23 -17.72
CA THR A 173 12.68 -6.70 -17.45
C THR A 173 13.24 -7.44 -16.24
N ASP A 174 13.71 -8.66 -16.43
CA ASP A 174 14.44 -9.37 -15.41
C ASP A 174 15.83 -8.76 -15.27
N GLY A 175 16.04 -8.05 -14.19
CA GLY A 175 17.36 -7.82 -13.63
C GLY A 175 18.19 -6.66 -14.19
N ILE A 176 17.66 -5.44 -14.29
CA ILE A 176 18.53 -4.24 -14.36
C ILE A 176 17.83 -3.10 -13.57
N PHE A 177 18.10 -3.05 -12.26
CA PHE A 177 18.07 -1.80 -11.48
C PHE A 177 19.06 -1.95 -10.34
#